data_fb3c257e765b544c358c611a0dcdcf8d
#
_entry.id   fb3c257e765b544c358c611a0dcdcf8d
#
_cell.length_a   1.000
_cell.length_b   1.000
_cell.length_c   1.000
_cell.angle_alpha   90.00
_cell.angle_beta   90.00
_cell.angle_gamma   90.00
#
_symmetry.space_group_name_H-M   'P 1'
#
loop_
_entity.id
_entity.type
_entity.pdbx_description
1 polymer ?
#
loop_
_entity_poly.entity_id
_entity_poly.type
_entity_poly.pdbx_seq_one_letter_code
_entity_poly.pdbx_strand_id
1 'polypeptide(L)'
;VTGSDGVRCTLMRGGTSKGGYFLADDLPADPAARDDLLLRIMGSPDPRQIDGLGGAHPLTSKVAVVSRSADPDADVDYLFLQVAVDTPEVTDRQNCGNILAGVGPFAVERGLVAAGDGETSVRVRMLNTGERAVATFPTPGGRVDYTGTAGISGVPGTAAPVVIEFPQGEGPLLPTGNVRDTIAGTEVTCVDNGMPVVLIPAAALKITGYETPTELEEDAALADRLKEIRLAAGHLMGLGDVEGATVPKLTLLAPPRHGGAVTTRTFIPVRCHTSIGVLGAASVAAGLRVPGGVGEGISRLPDSGDRVRVEHPTGFLEVDVHVDPGSATVRRTAVVRTARKIFDGTVFPRPAETAPIPAQRPGGTHDSAAR
;
A
#
# COMPACT_ATOMS: atom_id res chain seq x y z
N VAL A 1 25.86 12.26 -12.98
CA VAL A 1 25.18 13.53 -12.67
C VAL A 1 26.08 14.22 -11.66
N THR A 2 26.72 15.32 -12.01
CA THR A 2 27.52 16.15 -11.10
C THR A 2 26.56 16.85 -10.13
N GLY A 3 26.96 17.09 -8.88
CA GLY A 3 26.08 17.59 -7.80
C GLY A 3 25.39 18.94 -8.02
N SER A 4 25.46 19.51 -9.23
CA SER A 4 24.81 20.75 -9.65
C SER A 4 23.64 20.51 -10.61
N ASP A 5 23.46 19.31 -11.13
CA ASP A 5 22.45 19.03 -12.14
C ASP A 5 21.15 18.61 -11.44
N GLY A 6 20.08 19.38 -11.66
CA GLY A 6 18.76 19.07 -11.14
C GLY A 6 18.13 17.89 -11.88
N VAL A 7 17.24 17.17 -11.20
CA VAL A 7 16.48 16.03 -11.73
C VAL A 7 15.03 16.43 -11.89
N ARG A 8 14.42 16.13 -13.04
CA ARG A 8 13.01 16.41 -13.25
C ARG A 8 12.14 15.53 -12.37
N CYS A 9 11.25 16.14 -11.59
CA CYS A 9 10.41 15.46 -10.61
C CYS A 9 8.99 16.01 -10.64
N THR A 10 8.01 15.14 -10.47
CA THR A 10 6.65 15.52 -10.10
C THR A 10 6.39 15.05 -8.67
N LEU A 11 6.15 15.97 -7.75
CA LEU A 11 5.70 15.62 -6.39
C LEU A 11 4.20 15.40 -6.41
N MET A 12 3.76 14.21 -6.05
CA MET A 12 2.35 13.86 -6.04
C MET A 12 1.92 13.22 -4.71
N ARG A 13 0.64 13.42 -4.38
CA ARG A 13 -0.09 12.54 -3.49
C ARG A 13 -0.72 11.42 -4.33
N GLY A 14 -0.49 10.19 -3.94
CA GLY A 14 -1.20 9.02 -4.41
C GLY A 14 -1.85 8.32 -3.23
N GLY A 15 -3.17 8.14 -3.24
CA GLY A 15 -3.90 7.65 -2.08
C GLY A 15 -3.57 8.44 -0.81
N THR A 16 -3.22 7.76 0.27
CA THR A 16 -2.79 8.35 1.54
C THR A 16 -1.27 8.55 1.65
N SER A 17 -0.54 8.44 0.55
CA SER A 17 0.91 8.61 0.51
C SER A 17 1.30 9.81 -0.35
N LYS A 18 2.50 10.36 -0.11
CA LYS A 18 3.13 11.40 -0.92
C LYS A 18 4.52 10.95 -1.35
N GLY A 19 4.90 11.24 -2.58
CA GLY A 19 6.23 10.87 -3.09
C GLY A 19 6.63 11.62 -4.35
N GLY A 20 7.92 11.51 -4.69
CA GLY A 20 8.49 11.96 -5.96
C GLY A 20 8.22 10.93 -7.07
N TYR A 21 7.75 11.41 -8.21
CA TYR A 21 7.57 10.59 -9.42
C TYR A 21 8.60 11.03 -10.45
N PHE A 22 9.32 10.06 -10.97
CA PHE A 22 10.43 10.26 -11.91
C PHE A 22 10.24 9.39 -13.16
N LEU A 23 10.69 9.88 -14.30
CA LEU A 23 10.94 9.00 -15.43
C LEU A 23 12.21 8.18 -15.16
N ALA A 24 12.22 6.91 -15.58
CA ALA A 24 13.40 6.06 -15.42
C ALA A 24 14.64 6.67 -16.11
N ASP A 25 14.45 7.31 -17.27
CA ASP A 25 15.51 7.93 -18.05
C ASP A 25 16.12 9.17 -17.37
N ASP A 26 15.44 9.77 -16.41
CA ASP A 26 15.94 10.91 -15.63
C ASP A 26 16.82 10.47 -14.42
N LEU A 27 16.92 9.17 -14.16
CA LEU A 27 17.67 8.59 -13.03
C LEU A 27 18.82 7.69 -13.51
N PRO A 28 19.87 7.50 -12.69
CA PRO A 28 20.89 6.51 -12.98
C PRO A 28 20.33 5.11 -13.19
N ALA A 29 20.81 4.41 -14.21
CA ALA A 29 20.41 3.02 -14.47
C ALA A 29 21.00 2.04 -13.43
N ASP A 30 22.17 2.35 -12.87
CA ASP A 30 22.76 1.57 -11.78
C ASP A 30 21.96 1.75 -10.48
N PRO A 31 21.45 0.67 -9.87
CA PRO A 31 20.63 0.76 -8.67
C PRO A 31 21.32 1.48 -7.49
N ALA A 32 22.61 1.24 -7.27
CA ALA A 32 23.33 1.87 -6.16
C ALA A 32 23.47 3.39 -6.36
N ALA A 33 23.79 3.82 -7.59
CA ALA A 33 23.88 5.26 -7.93
C ALA A 33 22.49 5.94 -7.89
N ARG A 34 21.43 5.23 -8.30
CA ARG A 34 20.06 5.70 -8.21
C ARG A 34 19.65 5.89 -6.75
N ASP A 35 19.91 4.91 -5.91
CA ASP A 35 19.51 4.92 -4.50
C ASP A 35 20.25 6.01 -3.72
N ASP A 36 21.56 6.21 -3.96
CA ASP A 36 22.32 7.33 -3.42
C ASP A 36 21.70 8.68 -3.83
N LEU A 37 21.40 8.85 -5.11
CA LEU A 37 20.76 10.06 -5.62
C LEU A 37 19.40 10.31 -4.94
N LEU A 38 18.58 9.26 -4.77
CA LEU A 38 17.26 9.37 -4.15
C LEU A 38 17.35 9.68 -2.65
N LEU A 39 18.32 9.13 -1.93
CA LEU A 39 18.59 9.51 -0.53
C LEU A 39 18.89 11.01 -0.41
N ARG A 40 19.71 11.54 -1.30
CA ARG A 40 20.06 12.96 -1.31
C ARG A 40 18.88 13.86 -1.73
N ILE A 41 18.05 13.42 -2.67
CA ILE A 41 16.82 14.13 -3.08
C ILE A 41 15.80 14.14 -1.95
N MET A 42 15.62 13.03 -1.23
CA MET A 42 14.63 12.91 -0.17
C MET A 42 15.07 13.53 1.15
N GLY A 43 16.37 13.82 1.32
CA GLY A 43 16.93 14.36 2.53
C GLY A 43 17.23 13.32 3.61
N SER A 44 17.37 12.04 3.22
CA SER A 44 17.72 10.94 4.13
C SER A 44 19.24 10.72 4.21
N PRO A 45 19.74 10.18 5.33
CA PRO A 45 19.05 9.95 6.60
C PRO A 45 18.96 11.22 7.44
N ASP A 46 17.79 11.67 7.74
CA ASP A 46 17.48 12.72 8.73
C ASP A 46 16.03 12.54 9.18
N PRO A 47 15.73 12.41 10.49
CA PRO A 47 14.37 12.25 11.00
C PRO A 47 13.39 13.35 10.57
N ARG A 48 13.88 14.51 10.18
CA ARG A 48 13.07 15.63 9.67
C ARG A 48 13.08 15.74 8.16
N GLN A 49 14.03 15.06 7.48
CA GLN A 49 14.27 15.20 6.04
C GLN A 49 14.28 16.70 5.61
N ILE A 50 14.88 17.56 6.45
CA ILE A 50 14.77 19.03 6.32
C ILE A 50 15.44 19.55 5.04
N ASP A 51 16.43 18.83 4.52
CA ASP A 51 17.19 19.17 3.33
C ASP A 51 16.81 18.29 2.13
N GLY A 52 15.50 18.06 1.93
CA GLY A 52 14.99 17.25 0.84
C GLY A 52 13.47 17.29 0.66
N LEU A 53 12.96 16.49 -0.28
CA LEU A 53 11.53 16.37 -0.59
C LEU A 53 10.75 15.52 0.41
N GLY A 54 11.43 14.74 1.23
CA GLY A 54 10.80 13.87 2.20
C GLY A 54 9.97 14.65 3.22
N GLY A 55 9.00 14.00 3.84
CA GLY A 55 8.09 14.60 4.79
C GLY A 55 8.21 14.01 6.20
N ALA A 56 9.39 13.53 6.58
CA ALA A 56 9.70 13.02 7.92
C ALA A 56 8.81 11.85 8.38
N HIS A 57 8.21 11.12 7.44
CA HIS A 57 7.34 9.99 7.74
C HIS A 57 7.38 8.96 6.60
N PRO A 58 7.31 7.65 6.86
CA PRO A 58 7.33 6.63 5.80
C PRO A 58 6.24 6.80 4.72
N LEU A 59 5.07 7.35 5.06
CA LEU A 59 4.02 7.65 4.08
C LEU A 59 4.34 8.82 3.16
N THR A 60 5.30 9.65 3.51
CA THR A 60 5.69 10.85 2.76
C THR A 60 7.14 10.82 2.27
N SER A 61 7.79 9.65 2.35
CA SER A 61 9.17 9.42 1.90
C SER A 61 9.21 8.25 0.90
N LYS A 62 8.52 8.44 -0.23
CA LYS A 62 8.28 7.42 -1.25
C LYS A 62 8.67 7.93 -2.64
N VAL A 63 9.01 6.99 -3.52
CA VAL A 63 9.38 7.28 -4.90
C VAL A 63 8.67 6.32 -5.85
N ALA A 64 8.20 6.84 -6.98
CA ALA A 64 7.77 6.11 -8.15
C ALA A 64 8.76 6.36 -9.29
N VAL A 65 9.31 5.31 -9.86
CA VAL A 65 10.09 5.36 -11.11
C VAL A 65 9.23 4.74 -12.20
N VAL A 66 8.97 5.49 -13.27
CA VAL A 66 8.03 5.09 -14.32
C VAL A 66 8.71 5.16 -15.68
N SER A 67 8.50 4.14 -16.50
CA SER A 67 8.98 4.08 -17.90
C SER A 67 7.91 3.50 -18.81
N ARG A 68 8.07 3.63 -20.14
CA ARG A 68 7.28 2.82 -21.08
C ARG A 68 7.59 1.36 -20.83
N SER A 69 6.56 0.53 -20.92
CA SER A 69 6.77 -0.92 -20.80
C SER A 69 7.22 -1.51 -22.15
N ALA A 70 8.12 -2.49 -22.08
CA ALA A 70 8.42 -3.35 -23.22
C ALA A 70 7.45 -4.57 -23.28
N ASP A 71 6.66 -4.79 -22.25
CA ASP A 71 5.65 -5.82 -22.17
C ASP A 71 4.42 -5.38 -22.99
N PRO A 72 3.94 -6.15 -24.00
CA PRO A 72 2.80 -5.80 -24.84
C PRO A 72 1.48 -5.69 -24.05
N ASP A 73 1.41 -6.31 -22.87
CA ASP A 73 0.24 -6.29 -21.99
C ASP A 73 0.27 -5.15 -20.97
N ALA A 74 1.28 -4.29 -21.00
CA ALA A 74 1.40 -3.12 -20.14
C ALA A 74 1.77 -1.88 -20.95
N ASP A 75 1.28 -0.72 -20.55
CA ASP A 75 1.64 0.56 -21.17
C ASP A 75 2.88 1.15 -20.50
N VAL A 76 2.99 0.96 -19.19
CA VAL A 76 4.10 1.47 -18.38
C VAL A 76 4.59 0.44 -17.35
N ASP A 77 5.87 0.53 -17.06
CA ASP A 77 6.52 -0.13 -15.93
C ASP A 77 6.58 0.84 -14.75
N TYR A 78 6.29 0.33 -13.58
CA TYR A 78 6.33 1.07 -12.31
C TYR A 78 7.19 0.35 -11.31
N LEU A 79 8.29 0.99 -10.88
CA LEU A 79 9.11 0.57 -9.75
C LEU A 79 8.80 1.46 -8.55
N PHE A 80 8.33 0.86 -7.48
CA PHE A 80 8.16 1.53 -6.19
C PHE A 80 9.43 1.44 -5.37
N LEU A 81 9.83 2.57 -4.77
CA LEU A 81 10.95 2.64 -3.84
C LEU A 81 10.50 3.31 -2.54
N GLN A 82 10.74 2.64 -1.43
CA GLN A 82 10.61 3.22 -0.10
C GLN A 82 11.97 3.78 0.32
N VAL A 83 12.07 5.08 0.49
CA VAL A 83 13.25 5.73 1.05
C VAL A 83 13.05 5.83 2.57
N ALA A 84 13.94 5.19 3.34
CA ALA A 84 13.89 5.28 4.79
C ALA A 84 14.16 6.71 5.25
N VAL A 85 13.54 7.12 6.36
CA VAL A 85 13.62 8.50 6.85
C VAL A 85 14.94 8.74 7.58
N ASP A 86 15.29 7.82 8.49
CA ASP A 86 16.33 7.95 9.50
C ASP A 86 17.54 7.02 9.26
N THR A 87 17.47 6.18 8.24
CA THR A 87 18.57 5.29 7.82
C THR A 87 18.90 5.51 6.34
N PRO A 88 20.17 5.28 5.89
CA PRO A 88 20.56 5.41 4.50
C PRO A 88 20.15 4.17 3.69
N GLU A 89 18.84 3.88 3.66
CA GLU A 89 18.29 2.69 3.00
C GLU A 89 17.19 3.07 2.00
N VAL A 90 17.26 2.47 0.80
CA VAL A 90 16.20 2.46 -0.19
C VAL A 90 15.81 1.00 -0.44
N THR A 91 14.53 0.68 -0.37
CA THR A 91 14.06 -0.69 -0.57
C THR A 91 12.94 -0.77 -1.60
N ASP A 92 12.98 -1.81 -2.42
CA ASP A 92 12.01 -2.17 -3.47
C ASP A 92 11.23 -3.47 -3.15
N ARG A 93 11.35 -3.97 -1.93
CA ARG A 93 10.82 -5.30 -1.52
C ARG A 93 9.29 -5.40 -1.49
N GLN A 94 8.56 -4.33 -1.78
CA GLN A 94 7.11 -4.30 -1.71
C GLN A 94 6.51 -3.37 -2.76
N ASN A 95 5.26 -3.61 -3.13
CA ASN A 95 4.46 -2.66 -3.91
C ASN A 95 3.80 -1.60 -3.01
N CYS A 96 3.41 -0.48 -3.61
CA CYS A 96 2.62 0.54 -2.94
C CYS A 96 1.39 0.95 -3.78
N GLY A 97 0.23 0.37 -3.46
CA GLY A 97 -1.04 0.70 -4.13
C GLY A 97 -1.48 2.15 -3.97
N ASN A 98 -1.02 2.86 -2.93
CA ASN A 98 -1.30 4.29 -2.78
C ASN A 98 -0.52 5.12 -3.81
N ILE A 99 0.79 4.90 -3.93
CA ILE A 99 1.62 5.60 -4.93
C ILE A 99 1.20 5.19 -6.35
N LEU A 100 0.78 3.95 -6.56
CA LEU A 100 0.26 3.46 -7.85
C LEU A 100 -0.88 4.35 -8.40
N ALA A 101 -1.73 4.91 -7.53
CA ALA A 101 -2.81 5.81 -7.95
C ALA A 101 -2.35 7.05 -8.73
N GLY A 102 -1.12 7.48 -8.53
CA GLY A 102 -0.53 8.60 -9.27
C GLY A 102 0.17 8.20 -10.57
N VAL A 103 0.45 6.91 -10.77
CA VAL A 103 1.29 6.43 -11.90
C VAL A 103 0.61 6.68 -13.24
N GLY A 104 -0.67 6.33 -13.39
CA GLY A 104 -1.42 6.57 -14.62
C GLY A 104 -1.49 8.06 -14.98
N PRO A 105 -1.98 8.94 -14.08
CA PRO A 105 -1.96 10.38 -14.28
C PRO A 105 -0.56 10.94 -14.64
N PHE A 106 0.47 10.51 -13.94
CA PHE A 106 1.85 10.90 -14.24
C PHE A 106 2.29 10.46 -15.63
N ALA A 107 1.98 9.22 -16.03
CA ALA A 107 2.33 8.68 -17.34
C ALA A 107 1.72 9.48 -18.49
N VAL A 108 0.46 9.90 -18.35
CA VAL A 108 -0.20 10.76 -19.32
C VAL A 108 0.45 12.14 -19.38
N GLU A 109 0.68 12.79 -18.24
CA GLU A 109 1.28 14.12 -18.19
C GLU A 109 2.73 14.16 -18.67
N ARG A 110 3.45 13.03 -18.58
CA ARG A 110 4.81 12.87 -19.11
C ARG A 110 4.84 12.37 -20.57
N GLY A 111 3.69 12.16 -21.20
CA GLY A 111 3.60 11.72 -22.58
C GLY A 111 4.03 10.27 -22.82
N LEU A 112 4.08 9.45 -21.76
CA LEU A 112 4.31 8.00 -21.88
C LEU A 112 3.08 7.32 -22.49
N VAL A 113 1.88 7.79 -22.14
CA VAL A 113 0.60 7.29 -22.62
C VAL A 113 -0.22 8.46 -23.18
N ALA A 114 -0.87 8.26 -24.33
CA ALA A 114 -1.80 9.25 -24.87
C ALA A 114 -3.08 9.27 -24.04
N ALA A 115 -3.59 10.46 -23.73
CA ALA A 115 -4.86 10.58 -23.06
C ALA A 115 -6.02 10.25 -24.01
N GLY A 116 -7.02 9.51 -23.52
CA GLY A 116 -8.34 9.41 -24.12
C GLY A 116 -9.17 10.67 -23.87
N ASP A 117 -10.27 10.83 -24.61
CA ASP A 117 -11.24 11.88 -24.33
C ASP A 117 -12.27 11.37 -23.30
N GLY A 118 -12.44 12.11 -22.20
CA GLY A 118 -13.32 11.77 -21.10
C GLY A 118 -12.66 10.90 -20.03
N GLU A 119 -12.08 9.78 -20.39
CA GLU A 119 -11.44 8.84 -19.46
C GLU A 119 -10.21 8.16 -20.09
N THR A 120 -9.21 7.86 -19.27
CA THR A 120 -8.01 7.12 -19.68
C THR A 120 -7.78 5.95 -18.76
N SER A 121 -7.52 4.78 -19.33
CA SER A 121 -7.05 3.58 -18.66
C SER A 121 -5.58 3.35 -19.00
N VAL A 122 -4.75 3.12 -17.98
CA VAL A 122 -3.32 2.84 -18.14
C VAL A 122 -3.02 1.48 -17.50
N ARG A 123 -2.49 0.55 -18.30
CA ARG A 123 -2.04 -0.76 -17.85
C ARG A 123 -0.64 -0.62 -17.26
N VAL A 124 -0.48 -0.96 -16.00
CA VAL A 124 0.75 -0.79 -15.22
C VAL A 124 1.31 -2.15 -14.86
N ARG A 125 2.57 -2.42 -15.19
CA ARG A 125 3.33 -3.55 -14.66
C ARG A 125 4.16 -3.08 -13.45
N MET A 126 3.94 -3.69 -12.30
CA MET A 126 4.64 -3.40 -11.05
C MET A 126 5.92 -4.23 -10.97
N LEU A 127 7.08 -3.60 -11.17
CA LEU A 127 8.37 -4.30 -11.26
C LEU A 127 8.80 -4.97 -9.96
N ASN A 128 8.29 -4.51 -8.81
CA ASN A 128 8.62 -5.08 -7.50
C ASN A 128 8.14 -6.53 -7.33
N THR A 129 7.01 -6.89 -7.95
CA THR A 129 6.39 -8.22 -7.78
C THR A 129 6.05 -8.90 -9.11
N GLY A 130 6.16 -8.19 -10.22
CA GLY A 130 5.72 -8.66 -11.54
C GLY A 130 4.20 -8.58 -11.77
N GLU A 131 3.43 -8.17 -10.76
CA GLU A 131 1.98 -8.02 -10.85
C GLU A 131 1.58 -6.87 -11.78
N ARG A 132 0.32 -6.91 -12.24
CA ARG A 132 -0.26 -5.89 -13.11
C ARG A 132 -1.45 -5.21 -12.44
N ALA A 133 -1.73 -3.99 -12.87
CA ALA A 133 -2.92 -3.23 -12.50
C ALA A 133 -3.37 -2.37 -13.67
N VAL A 134 -4.65 -1.99 -13.70
CA VAL A 134 -5.19 -1.00 -14.62
C VAL A 134 -5.67 0.19 -13.81
N ALA A 135 -5.12 1.37 -14.08
CA ALA A 135 -5.52 2.62 -13.43
C ALA A 135 -6.38 3.42 -14.41
N THR A 136 -7.66 3.65 -14.05
CA THR A 136 -8.63 4.40 -14.84
C THR A 136 -9.00 5.69 -14.13
N PHE A 137 -8.93 6.82 -14.83
CA PHE A 137 -9.13 8.16 -14.27
C PHE A 137 -9.65 9.15 -15.33
N PRO A 138 -10.33 10.25 -14.92
CA PRO A 138 -10.91 11.20 -15.86
C PRO A 138 -9.84 12.02 -16.60
N THR A 139 -10.08 12.18 -17.91
CA THR A 139 -9.24 12.99 -18.81
C THR A 139 -10.10 13.80 -19.78
N PRO A 140 -10.99 14.68 -19.29
CA PRO A 140 -11.82 15.50 -20.17
C PRO A 140 -10.97 16.39 -21.06
N GLY A 141 -11.27 16.38 -22.37
CA GLY A 141 -10.51 17.13 -23.37
C GLY A 141 -9.05 16.68 -23.48
N GLY A 142 -8.75 15.42 -23.16
CA GLY A 142 -7.42 14.85 -23.28
C GLY A 142 -6.41 15.31 -22.20
N ARG A 143 -6.89 15.79 -21.05
CA ARG A 143 -6.05 16.30 -19.95
C ARG A 143 -6.45 15.65 -18.64
N VAL A 144 -5.46 15.27 -17.80
CA VAL A 144 -5.73 14.72 -16.49
C VAL A 144 -6.52 15.73 -15.64
N ASP A 145 -7.67 15.31 -15.11
CA ASP A 145 -8.44 16.10 -14.15
C ASP A 145 -8.26 15.50 -12.75
N TYR A 146 -7.82 16.32 -11.82
CA TYR A 146 -7.67 15.96 -10.40
C TYR A 146 -8.86 16.41 -9.55
N THR A 147 -9.81 17.12 -10.13
CA THR A 147 -10.99 17.67 -9.43
C THR A 147 -12.14 16.67 -9.45
N GLY A 148 -12.75 16.42 -8.29
CA GLY A 148 -13.85 15.47 -8.21
C GLY A 148 -14.41 15.35 -6.80
N THR A 149 -15.35 14.38 -6.63
CA THR A 149 -16.12 14.20 -5.39
C THR A 149 -15.73 12.97 -4.60
N ALA A 150 -14.73 12.19 -5.06
CA ALA A 150 -14.30 11.00 -4.36
C ALA A 150 -13.48 11.36 -3.10
N GLY A 151 -13.95 10.90 -1.94
CA GLY A 151 -13.24 11.00 -0.67
C GLY A 151 -12.60 9.66 -0.30
N ILE A 152 -11.42 9.70 0.29
CA ILE A 152 -10.75 8.51 0.85
C ILE A 152 -10.33 8.80 2.30
N SER A 153 -10.43 7.80 3.17
CA SER A 153 -10.00 7.94 4.57
C SER A 153 -8.52 8.31 4.66
N GLY A 154 -8.19 9.22 5.57
CA GLY A 154 -6.82 9.70 5.78
C GLY A 154 -6.38 10.84 4.84
N VAL A 155 -7.26 11.33 3.97
CA VAL A 155 -7.01 12.50 3.11
C VAL A 155 -8.14 13.51 3.28
N PRO A 156 -7.83 14.77 3.61
CA PRO A 156 -8.85 15.80 3.71
C PRO A 156 -9.41 16.18 2.33
N GLY A 157 -10.73 16.47 2.28
CA GLY A 157 -11.41 16.90 1.06
C GLY A 157 -11.66 15.77 0.07
N THR A 158 -11.96 16.16 -1.16
CA THR A 158 -12.28 15.25 -2.28
C THR A 158 -11.40 15.52 -3.50
N ALA A 159 -11.32 14.56 -4.40
CA ALA A 159 -10.59 14.65 -5.67
C ALA A 159 -11.24 13.75 -6.73
N ALA A 160 -10.74 13.78 -7.95
CA ALA A 160 -11.15 12.84 -8.98
C ALA A 160 -10.84 11.40 -8.57
N PRO A 161 -11.73 10.43 -8.85
CA PRO A 161 -11.46 9.02 -8.57
C PRO A 161 -10.37 8.50 -9.53
N VAL A 162 -9.50 7.67 -8.99
CA VAL A 162 -8.64 6.77 -9.73
C VAL A 162 -9.05 5.36 -9.36
N VAL A 163 -9.67 4.66 -10.30
CA VAL A 163 -10.08 3.27 -10.12
C VAL A 163 -8.89 2.40 -10.47
N ILE A 164 -8.42 1.61 -9.53
CA ILE A 164 -7.32 0.68 -9.75
C ILE A 164 -7.90 -0.73 -9.76
N GLU A 165 -7.87 -1.38 -10.91
CA GLU A 165 -8.27 -2.77 -11.07
C GLU A 165 -7.04 -3.67 -11.04
N PHE A 166 -7.13 -4.75 -10.29
CA PHE A 166 -6.14 -5.81 -10.27
C PHE A 166 -6.67 -6.98 -11.10
N PRO A 167 -5.89 -7.51 -12.06
CA PRO A 167 -6.23 -8.74 -12.74
C PRO A 167 -6.42 -9.86 -11.73
N GLN A 168 -7.18 -10.87 -12.11
CA GLN A 168 -7.32 -12.07 -11.28
C GLN A 168 -5.94 -12.66 -11.01
N GLY A 169 -5.67 -13.02 -9.74
CA GLY A 169 -4.51 -13.83 -9.37
C GLY A 169 -4.56 -15.19 -10.06
N GLU A 170 -3.41 -15.80 -10.32
CA GLU A 170 -3.31 -17.10 -10.97
C GLU A 170 -3.82 -18.26 -10.08
N GLY A 171 -4.02 -18.04 -8.79
CA GLY A 171 -4.44 -19.03 -7.81
C GLY A 171 -5.94 -18.97 -7.46
N PRO A 172 -6.45 -20.02 -6.78
CA PRO A 172 -7.82 -20.05 -6.27
C PRO A 172 -7.98 -19.04 -5.12
N LEU A 173 -9.17 -18.42 -5.03
CA LEU A 173 -9.52 -17.53 -3.90
C LEU A 173 -9.36 -18.24 -2.55
N LEU A 174 -9.66 -19.54 -2.49
CA LEU A 174 -9.52 -20.38 -1.31
C LEU A 174 -8.32 -21.32 -1.50
N PRO A 175 -7.10 -20.90 -1.13
CA PRO A 175 -5.89 -21.66 -1.42
C PRO A 175 -5.80 -23.01 -0.69
N THR A 176 -6.55 -23.19 0.41
CA THR A 176 -6.67 -24.50 1.10
C THR A 176 -7.70 -25.41 0.48
N GLY A 177 -8.52 -24.92 -0.45
CA GLY A 177 -9.67 -25.62 -1.02
C GLY A 177 -10.90 -25.66 -0.09
N ASN A 178 -10.79 -25.17 1.13
CA ASN A 178 -11.85 -25.18 2.13
C ASN A 178 -12.41 -23.77 2.34
N VAL A 179 -13.71 -23.67 2.61
CA VAL A 179 -14.37 -22.43 3.02
C VAL A 179 -13.98 -22.06 4.45
N ARG A 180 -13.85 -23.06 5.33
CA ARG A 180 -13.34 -22.92 6.69
C ARG A 180 -12.27 -23.97 6.97
N ASP A 181 -11.25 -23.55 7.68
CA ASP A 181 -10.22 -24.40 8.26
C ASP A 181 -10.22 -24.24 9.78
N THR A 182 -9.79 -25.28 10.48
CA THR A 182 -9.53 -25.20 11.92
C THR A 182 -8.02 -25.18 12.13
N ILE A 183 -7.49 -24.03 12.51
CA ILE A 183 -6.06 -23.83 12.74
C ILE A 183 -5.83 -23.50 14.21
N ALA A 184 -4.99 -24.32 14.86
CA ALA A 184 -4.71 -24.18 16.30
C ALA A 184 -6.01 -24.08 17.13
N GLY A 185 -7.06 -24.86 16.80
CA GLY A 185 -8.36 -24.84 17.47
C GLY A 185 -9.21 -23.58 17.22
N THR A 186 -8.87 -22.76 16.23
CA THR A 186 -9.63 -21.57 15.83
C THR A 186 -10.16 -21.78 14.41
N GLU A 187 -11.48 -21.55 14.21
CA GLU A 187 -12.06 -21.51 12.87
C GLU A 187 -11.65 -20.25 12.13
N VAL A 188 -11.15 -20.42 10.91
CA VAL A 188 -10.65 -19.35 10.03
C VAL A 188 -11.12 -19.58 8.60
N THR A 189 -11.04 -18.56 7.77
CA THR A 189 -11.12 -18.67 6.31
C THR A 189 -9.82 -18.15 5.71
N CYS A 190 -9.10 -19.01 5.00
CA CYS A 190 -7.88 -18.64 4.28
C CYS A 190 -8.25 -18.15 2.88
N VAL A 191 -7.86 -16.94 2.53
CA VAL A 191 -8.17 -16.31 1.23
C VAL A 191 -6.94 -15.73 0.58
N ASP A 192 -6.91 -15.76 -0.76
CA ASP A 192 -5.92 -15.05 -1.55
C ASP A 192 -6.57 -14.39 -2.79
N ASN A 193 -6.61 -13.07 -2.78
CA ASN A 193 -7.04 -12.25 -3.91
C ASN A 193 -5.96 -11.19 -4.20
N GLY A 194 -4.74 -11.69 -4.49
CA GLY A 194 -3.54 -10.89 -4.65
C GLY A 194 -2.80 -10.57 -3.34
N MET A 195 -3.31 -11.09 -2.20
CA MET A 195 -2.64 -11.06 -0.90
C MET A 195 -3.15 -12.22 -0.06
N PRO A 196 -2.29 -13.17 0.35
CA PRO A 196 -2.67 -14.21 1.29
C PRO A 196 -3.10 -13.62 2.63
N VAL A 197 -4.35 -13.88 3.04
CA VAL A 197 -4.95 -13.39 4.29
C VAL A 197 -5.68 -14.52 5.00
N VAL A 198 -5.53 -14.60 6.31
CA VAL A 198 -6.34 -15.46 7.18
C VAL A 198 -7.37 -14.60 7.89
N LEU A 199 -8.64 -14.84 7.63
CA LEU A 199 -9.77 -14.19 8.29
C LEU A 199 -10.10 -14.91 9.59
N ILE A 200 -10.15 -14.17 10.69
CA ILE A 200 -10.33 -14.73 12.04
C ILE A 200 -11.42 -13.95 12.75
N PRO A 201 -12.51 -14.56 13.23
CA PRO A 201 -13.45 -13.89 14.13
C PRO A 201 -12.74 -13.40 15.40
N ALA A 202 -12.78 -12.12 15.71
CA ALA A 202 -12.15 -11.56 16.91
C ALA A 202 -12.64 -12.27 18.19
N ALA A 203 -13.91 -12.58 18.26
CA ALA A 203 -14.54 -13.29 19.37
C ALA A 203 -13.93 -14.70 19.60
N ALA A 204 -13.42 -15.37 18.55
CA ALA A 204 -12.76 -16.68 18.69
C ALA A 204 -11.43 -16.58 19.44
N LEU A 205 -10.82 -15.40 19.48
CA LEU A 205 -9.62 -15.09 20.26
C LEU A 205 -9.95 -14.38 21.58
N LYS A 206 -11.23 -14.31 21.98
CA LYS A 206 -11.73 -13.67 23.21
C LYS A 206 -11.43 -12.17 23.30
N ILE A 207 -11.36 -11.50 22.17
CA ILE A 207 -11.22 -10.04 22.04
C ILE A 207 -12.40 -9.46 21.27
N THR A 208 -12.58 -8.15 21.36
CA THR A 208 -13.76 -7.48 20.75
C THR A 208 -13.56 -7.18 19.27
N GLY A 209 -12.30 -7.02 18.81
CA GLY A 209 -11.93 -6.57 17.48
C GLY A 209 -12.02 -5.05 17.31
N TYR A 210 -12.19 -4.31 18.40
CA TYR A 210 -12.25 -2.85 18.39
C TYR A 210 -11.08 -2.20 19.15
N GLU A 211 -10.22 -3.01 19.74
CA GLU A 211 -9.01 -2.59 20.43
C GLU A 211 -8.15 -1.72 19.48
N THR A 212 -7.40 -0.80 20.06
CA THR A 212 -6.42 -0.01 19.34
C THR A 212 -5.24 -0.89 18.90
N PRO A 213 -4.47 -0.50 17.88
CA PRO A 213 -3.26 -1.22 17.50
C PRO A 213 -2.29 -1.43 18.68
N THR A 214 -2.12 -0.43 19.55
CA THR A 214 -1.24 -0.49 20.72
C THR A 214 -1.72 -1.54 21.73
N GLU A 215 -3.02 -1.53 22.08
CA GLU A 215 -3.60 -2.53 23.00
C GLU A 215 -3.43 -3.96 22.49
N LEU A 216 -3.57 -4.17 21.16
CA LEU A 216 -3.38 -5.49 20.55
C LEU A 216 -1.91 -5.92 20.51
N GLU A 217 -0.97 -4.98 20.33
CA GLU A 217 0.47 -5.25 20.33
C GLU A 217 1.04 -5.52 21.72
N GLU A 218 0.41 -4.99 22.77
CA GLU A 218 0.79 -5.22 24.17
C GLU A 218 0.28 -6.56 24.72
N ASP A 219 -0.66 -7.23 24.03
CA ASP A 219 -1.20 -8.53 24.44
C ASP A 219 -0.27 -9.68 23.94
N ALA A 220 0.65 -10.09 24.80
CA ALA A 220 1.59 -11.16 24.51
C ALA A 220 0.90 -12.52 24.22
N ALA A 221 -0.21 -12.83 24.92
CA ALA A 221 -0.94 -14.09 24.71
C ALA A 221 -1.63 -14.10 23.32
N LEU A 222 -2.16 -12.97 22.90
CA LEU A 222 -2.67 -12.78 21.55
C LEU A 222 -1.57 -12.91 20.50
N ALA A 223 -0.41 -12.29 20.73
CA ALA A 223 0.73 -12.35 19.81
C ALA A 223 1.20 -13.80 19.57
N ASP A 224 1.34 -14.60 20.63
CA ASP A 224 1.72 -16.01 20.54
C ASP A 224 0.67 -16.81 19.77
N ARG A 225 -0.60 -16.57 20.02
CA ARG A 225 -1.71 -17.23 19.34
C ARG A 225 -1.74 -16.89 17.86
N LEU A 226 -1.58 -15.62 17.50
CA LEU A 226 -1.54 -15.17 16.11
C LEU A 226 -0.32 -15.76 15.39
N LYS A 227 0.84 -15.84 16.04
CA LYS A 227 2.04 -16.49 15.48
C LYS A 227 1.77 -17.95 15.16
N GLU A 228 1.19 -18.72 16.08
CA GLU A 228 0.83 -20.13 15.89
C GLU A 228 -0.11 -20.30 14.66
N ILE A 229 -1.19 -19.50 14.60
CA ILE A 229 -2.14 -19.53 13.49
C ILE A 229 -1.43 -19.19 12.17
N ARG A 230 -0.58 -18.16 12.14
CA ARG A 230 0.10 -17.72 10.92
C ARG A 230 1.02 -18.77 10.34
N LEU A 231 1.84 -19.40 11.18
CA LEU A 231 2.80 -20.42 10.73
C LEU A 231 2.07 -21.64 10.17
N ALA A 232 1.04 -22.11 10.86
CA ALA A 232 0.24 -23.23 10.38
C ALA A 232 -0.55 -22.88 9.10
N ALA A 233 -1.13 -21.69 9.01
CA ALA A 233 -1.80 -21.20 7.82
C ALA A 233 -0.86 -21.10 6.61
N GLY A 234 0.38 -20.66 6.81
CA GLY A 234 1.39 -20.60 5.75
C GLY A 234 1.59 -21.94 5.06
N HIS A 235 1.70 -23.02 5.81
CA HIS A 235 1.81 -24.36 5.26
C HIS A 235 0.53 -24.80 4.54
N LEU A 236 -0.65 -24.60 5.15
CA LEU A 236 -1.94 -24.98 4.56
C LEU A 236 -2.25 -24.22 3.26
N MET A 237 -1.85 -22.97 3.17
CA MET A 237 -2.03 -22.14 1.97
C MET A 237 -0.97 -22.40 0.89
N GLY A 238 -0.04 -23.34 1.10
CA GLY A 238 1.02 -23.66 0.14
C GLY A 238 2.14 -22.62 0.07
N LEU A 239 2.26 -21.72 1.05
CA LEU A 239 3.29 -20.67 1.09
C LEU A 239 4.63 -21.17 1.67
N GLY A 240 4.68 -22.40 2.19
CA GLY A 240 5.85 -23.01 2.82
C GLY A 240 6.18 -22.42 4.19
N ASP A 241 7.48 -22.32 4.51
CA ASP A 241 7.93 -21.68 5.73
C ASP A 241 7.80 -20.15 5.62
N VAL A 242 6.97 -19.59 6.48
CA VAL A 242 6.65 -18.16 6.49
C VAL A 242 7.23 -17.43 7.72
N GLU A 243 8.13 -18.06 8.51
CA GLU A 243 8.62 -17.45 9.76
C GLU A 243 9.24 -16.06 9.51
N GLY A 244 10.09 -15.93 8.48
CA GLY A 244 10.70 -14.66 8.08
C GLY A 244 9.88 -13.84 7.07
N ALA A 245 8.67 -14.29 6.69
CA ALA A 245 7.84 -13.63 5.69
C ALA A 245 6.83 -12.66 6.30
N THR A 246 6.35 -11.73 5.48
CA THR A 246 5.25 -10.81 5.88
C THR A 246 3.86 -11.34 5.52
N VAL A 247 3.78 -12.54 4.97
CA VAL A 247 2.54 -13.24 4.59
C VAL A 247 2.47 -14.60 5.29
N PRO A 248 1.27 -15.20 5.45
CA PRO A 248 -0.02 -14.56 5.24
C PRO A 248 -0.26 -13.43 6.24
N LYS A 249 -1.09 -12.44 5.87
CA LYS A 249 -1.59 -11.45 6.81
C LYS A 249 -2.67 -12.10 7.66
N LEU A 250 -2.79 -11.69 8.92
CA LEU A 250 -3.88 -12.10 9.78
C LEU A 250 -4.85 -10.94 9.94
N THR A 251 -6.13 -11.16 9.68
CA THR A 251 -7.15 -10.11 9.81
C THR A 251 -8.26 -10.56 10.74
N LEU A 252 -8.37 -9.90 11.87
CA LEU A 252 -9.47 -10.06 12.82
C LEU A 252 -10.72 -9.39 12.27
N LEU A 253 -11.86 -10.07 12.38
CA LEU A 253 -13.16 -9.59 11.94
C LEU A 253 -14.07 -9.33 13.14
N ALA A 254 -14.73 -8.17 13.14
CA ALA A 254 -15.78 -7.80 14.08
C ALA A 254 -16.94 -7.12 13.33
N PRO A 255 -18.16 -7.08 13.92
CA PRO A 255 -19.28 -6.36 13.31
C PRO A 255 -18.95 -4.90 13.03
N PRO A 256 -19.46 -4.31 11.93
CA PRO A 256 -19.16 -2.92 11.58
C PRO A 256 -19.75 -1.94 12.59
N ARG A 257 -19.04 -0.83 12.84
CA ARG A 257 -19.47 0.25 13.76
C ARG A 257 -19.74 1.59 13.07
N HIS A 258 -19.17 1.80 11.87
CA HIS A 258 -19.19 3.10 11.20
C HIS A 258 -19.84 3.04 9.81
N GLY A 259 -20.83 2.13 9.64
CA GLY A 259 -21.57 1.98 8.39
C GLY A 259 -20.81 1.23 7.30
N GLY A 260 -19.73 0.54 7.65
CA GLY A 260 -19.03 -0.38 6.78
C GLY A 260 -19.68 -1.76 6.71
N ALA A 261 -19.04 -2.67 5.98
CA ALA A 261 -19.43 -4.08 5.92
C ALA A 261 -18.81 -4.90 7.06
N VAL A 262 -17.65 -4.54 7.54
CA VAL A 262 -16.91 -5.25 8.60
C VAL A 262 -15.91 -4.31 9.25
N THR A 263 -15.67 -4.45 10.55
CA THR A 263 -14.52 -3.85 11.23
C THR A 263 -13.36 -4.82 11.23
N THR A 264 -12.15 -4.34 10.94
CA THR A 264 -10.94 -5.17 10.84
C THR A 264 -9.79 -4.67 11.69
N ARG A 265 -8.92 -5.63 12.10
CA ARG A 265 -7.59 -5.41 12.63
C ARG A 265 -6.63 -6.35 11.90
N THR A 266 -5.71 -5.79 11.14
CA THR A 266 -4.80 -6.59 10.28
C THR A 266 -3.37 -6.54 10.81
N PHE A 267 -2.74 -7.71 10.94
CA PHE A 267 -1.37 -7.87 11.42
C PHE A 267 -0.38 -8.14 10.28
N ILE A 268 0.81 -7.51 10.36
CA ILE A 268 1.89 -7.59 9.35
C ILE A 268 3.26 -7.74 10.04
N PRO A 269 3.80 -8.92 10.18
CA PRO A 269 3.11 -10.14 10.60
C PRO A 269 2.65 -10.08 12.06
N VAL A 270 3.37 -9.30 12.90
CA VAL A 270 3.13 -9.20 14.35
C VAL A 270 2.58 -7.84 14.78
N ARG A 271 2.82 -6.79 14.00
CA ARG A 271 2.31 -5.44 14.28
C ARG A 271 0.93 -5.24 13.67
N CYS A 272 0.04 -4.64 14.43
CA CYS A 272 -1.27 -4.26 13.96
C CYS A 272 -1.17 -3.01 13.07
N HIS A 273 -1.66 -3.12 11.84
CA HIS A 273 -1.67 -2.00 10.90
C HIS A 273 -2.67 -0.94 11.37
N THR A 274 -2.26 0.33 11.40
CA THR A 274 -3.15 1.46 11.72
C THR A 274 -4.25 1.71 10.67
N SER A 275 -4.12 1.09 9.49
CA SER A 275 -5.09 1.08 8.40
C SER A 275 -5.25 -0.37 7.90
N ILE A 276 -5.43 -0.58 6.60
CA ILE A 276 -5.35 -1.87 5.92
C ILE A 276 -4.67 -1.69 4.56
N GLY A 277 -3.83 -2.64 4.15
CA GLY A 277 -3.24 -2.63 2.82
C GLY A 277 -4.30 -2.86 1.73
N VAL A 278 -4.13 -2.26 0.56
CA VAL A 278 -5.10 -2.33 -0.55
C VAL A 278 -5.42 -3.76 -0.95
N LEU A 279 -4.40 -4.57 -1.24
CA LEU A 279 -4.58 -5.98 -1.60
C LEU A 279 -5.11 -6.82 -0.43
N GLY A 280 -4.69 -6.50 0.81
CA GLY A 280 -5.25 -7.14 2.01
C GLY A 280 -6.75 -6.89 2.15
N ALA A 281 -7.20 -5.64 1.92
CA ALA A 281 -8.63 -5.32 1.92
C ALA A 281 -9.38 -5.99 0.76
N ALA A 282 -8.73 -6.15 -0.40
CA ALA A 282 -9.29 -6.89 -1.54
C ALA A 282 -9.54 -8.36 -1.20
N SER A 283 -8.59 -9.01 -0.52
CA SER A 283 -8.75 -10.39 -0.05
C SER A 283 -9.81 -10.50 1.05
N VAL A 284 -9.83 -9.57 2.01
CA VAL A 284 -10.90 -9.49 3.02
C VAL A 284 -12.27 -9.38 2.34
N ALA A 285 -12.44 -8.40 1.45
CA ALA A 285 -13.71 -8.15 0.77
C ALA A 285 -14.17 -9.36 -0.05
N ALA A 286 -13.26 -10.05 -0.76
CA ALA A 286 -13.54 -11.27 -1.50
C ALA A 286 -13.95 -12.42 -0.55
N GLY A 287 -13.22 -12.63 0.54
CA GLY A 287 -13.50 -13.67 1.52
C GLY A 287 -14.84 -13.49 2.25
N LEU A 288 -15.28 -12.24 2.48
CA LEU A 288 -16.59 -11.95 3.04
C LEU A 288 -17.75 -12.34 2.10
N ARG A 289 -17.50 -12.43 0.79
CA ARG A 289 -18.50 -12.86 -0.21
C ARG A 289 -18.54 -14.37 -0.42
N VAL A 290 -17.68 -15.14 0.24
CA VAL A 290 -17.71 -16.59 0.20
C VAL A 290 -18.78 -17.11 1.16
N PRO A 291 -19.85 -17.76 0.67
CA PRO A 291 -20.89 -18.32 1.54
C PRO A 291 -20.31 -19.40 2.47
N GLY A 292 -20.72 -19.39 3.71
CA GLY A 292 -20.23 -20.32 4.74
C GLY A 292 -18.87 -19.91 5.35
N GLY A 293 -18.21 -18.85 4.90
CA GLY A 293 -16.97 -18.35 5.49
C GLY A 293 -17.15 -17.84 6.92
N VAL A 294 -16.03 -17.62 7.64
CA VAL A 294 -16.07 -17.13 9.04
C VAL A 294 -16.59 -15.69 9.16
N GLY A 295 -16.66 -14.96 8.06
CA GLY A 295 -17.28 -13.62 8.01
C GLY A 295 -18.80 -13.62 8.03
N GLU A 296 -19.43 -14.78 7.76
CA GLU A 296 -20.89 -14.91 7.76
C GLU A 296 -21.45 -14.69 9.16
N GLY A 297 -22.47 -13.82 9.27
CA GLY A 297 -23.05 -13.42 10.55
C GLY A 297 -22.27 -12.32 11.30
N ILE A 298 -21.02 -12.03 10.89
CA ILE A 298 -20.21 -10.91 11.40
C ILE A 298 -20.34 -9.70 10.48
N SER A 299 -20.19 -9.93 9.18
CA SER A 299 -20.26 -8.87 8.17
C SER A 299 -21.70 -8.48 7.82
N ARG A 300 -21.82 -7.25 7.31
CA ARG A 300 -23.06 -6.68 6.76
C ARG A 300 -22.77 -6.24 5.32
N LEU A 301 -22.77 -7.20 4.42
CA LEU A 301 -22.58 -6.90 3.00
C LEU A 301 -23.82 -6.13 2.46
N PRO A 302 -23.65 -5.27 1.44
CA PRO A 302 -24.76 -4.64 0.77
C PRO A 302 -25.61 -5.68 0.03
N ASP A 303 -26.92 -5.47 -0.02
CA ASP A 303 -27.87 -6.36 -0.69
C ASP A 303 -27.64 -6.46 -2.20
N SER A 304 -26.98 -5.45 -2.78
CA SER A 304 -26.66 -5.40 -4.21
C SER A 304 -25.36 -4.63 -4.47
N GLY A 305 -24.74 -4.95 -5.61
CA GLY A 305 -23.48 -4.33 -6.05
C GLY A 305 -22.23 -4.99 -5.45
N ASP A 306 -21.09 -4.59 -5.97
CA ASP A 306 -19.79 -5.21 -5.70
C ASP A 306 -19.01 -4.48 -4.59
N ARG A 307 -19.48 -3.29 -4.17
CA ARG A 307 -18.77 -2.45 -3.21
C ARG A 307 -18.82 -3.00 -1.78
N VAL A 308 -17.65 -3.16 -1.19
CA VAL A 308 -17.47 -3.56 0.21
C VAL A 308 -16.66 -2.50 0.93
N ARG A 309 -17.22 -1.90 1.97
CA ARG A 309 -16.50 -0.95 2.82
C ARG A 309 -15.91 -1.69 4.01
N VAL A 310 -14.58 -1.79 4.03
CA VAL A 310 -13.80 -2.43 5.09
C VAL A 310 -13.33 -1.36 6.07
N GLU A 311 -13.83 -1.40 7.31
CA GLU A 311 -13.41 -0.48 8.38
C GLU A 311 -12.06 -0.93 8.96
N HIS A 312 -11.22 0.02 9.33
CA HIS A 312 -9.92 -0.19 9.95
C HIS A 312 -9.67 0.89 11.03
N PRO A 313 -8.62 0.82 11.86
CA PRO A 313 -8.43 1.73 13.01
C PRO A 313 -8.57 3.22 12.71
N THR A 314 -8.15 3.68 11.52
CA THR A 314 -8.12 5.11 11.15
C THR A 314 -9.21 5.50 10.14
N GLY A 315 -10.17 4.62 9.83
CA GLY A 315 -11.24 4.92 8.89
C GLY A 315 -11.74 3.70 8.12
N PHE A 316 -11.84 3.81 6.80
CA PHE A 316 -12.29 2.71 5.94
C PHE A 316 -11.57 2.70 4.58
N LEU A 317 -11.66 1.55 3.92
CA LEU A 317 -11.27 1.36 2.54
C LEU A 317 -12.41 0.72 1.77
N GLU A 318 -12.77 1.28 0.62
CA GLU A 318 -13.76 0.70 -0.28
C GLU A 318 -13.10 -0.15 -1.34
N VAL A 319 -13.63 -1.36 -1.52
CA VAL A 319 -13.21 -2.33 -2.52
C VAL A 319 -14.44 -2.72 -3.33
N ASP A 320 -14.36 -2.65 -4.64
CA ASP A 320 -15.33 -3.23 -5.55
C ASP A 320 -14.83 -4.64 -5.91
N VAL A 321 -15.53 -5.66 -5.45
CA VAL A 321 -15.15 -7.07 -5.69
C VAL A 321 -16.37 -7.89 -6.09
N HIS A 322 -16.27 -8.53 -7.27
CA HIS A 322 -17.27 -9.45 -7.76
C HIS A 322 -16.77 -10.89 -7.59
N VAL A 323 -17.46 -11.67 -6.80
CA VAL A 323 -17.18 -13.09 -6.56
C VAL A 323 -18.39 -13.91 -7.00
N ASP A 324 -18.19 -14.93 -7.82
CA ASP A 324 -19.24 -15.87 -8.22
C ASP A 324 -19.63 -16.75 -7.03
N PRO A 325 -20.89 -16.70 -6.54
CA PRO A 325 -21.30 -17.42 -5.32
C PRO A 325 -21.14 -18.95 -5.42
N GLY A 326 -21.23 -19.51 -6.62
CA GLY A 326 -21.21 -20.96 -6.83
C GLY A 326 -19.80 -21.55 -6.98
N SER A 327 -18.79 -20.75 -7.29
CA SER A 327 -17.43 -21.23 -7.59
C SER A 327 -16.34 -20.58 -6.75
N ALA A 328 -16.68 -19.60 -5.91
CA ALA A 328 -15.72 -18.73 -5.21
C ALA A 328 -14.69 -18.09 -6.17
N THR A 329 -15.07 -17.85 -7.43
CA THR A 329 -14.20 -17.25 -8.43
C THR A 329 -14.34 -15.74 -8.37
N VAL A 330 -13.23 -15.05 -8.22
CA VAL A 330 -13.19 -13.59 -8.31
C VAL A 330 -13.22 -13.20 -9.79
N ARG A 331 -14.19 -12.38 -10.20
CA ARG A 331 -14.31 -11.86 -11.57
C ARG A 331 -13.65 -10.51 -11.73
N ARG A 332 -13.71 -9.69 -10.69
CA ARG A 332 -13.19 -8.34 -10.70
C ARG A 332 -12.81 -7.91 -9.29
N THR A 333 -11.68 -7.26 -9.20
CA THR A 333 -11.27 -6.56 -7.98
C THR A 333 -10.80 -5.16 -8.36
N ALA A 334 -11.42 -4.14 -7.77
CA ALA A 334 -11.03 -2.77 -7.97
C ALA A 334 -11.08 -1.99 -6.67
N VAL A 335 -10.22 -0.97 -6.55
CA VAL A 335 -10.23 -0.04 -5.44
C VAL A 335 -10.31 1.38 -5.96
N VAL A 336 -11.10 2.21 -5.30
CA VAL A 336 -11.13 3.63 -5.58
C VAL A 336 -10.07 4.32 -4.75
N ARG A 337 -9.18 5.02 -5.42
CA ARG A 337 -8.19 5.91 -4.85
C ARG A 337 -8.36 7.30 -5.42
N THR A 338 -7.58 8.24 -4.95
CA THR A 338 -7.45 9.58 -5.53
C THR A 338 -5.98 9.93 -5.63
N ALA A 339 -5.65 10.76 -6.60
CA ALA A 339 -4.32 11.32 -6.76
C ALA A 339 -4.39 12.84 -6.81
N ARG A 340 -3.27 13.50 -6.61
CA ARG A 340 -3.13 14.94 -6.81
C ARG A 340 -1.70 15.29 -7.15
N LYS A 341 -1.51 16.03 -8.22
CA LYS A 341 -0.24 16.69 -8.52
C LYS A 341 -0.09 17.89 -7.57
N ILE A 342 1.02 17.92 -6.85
CA ILE A 342 1.34 18.99 -5.89
C ILE A 342 2.32 19.98 -6.51
N PHE A 343 3.35 19.45 -7.18
CA PHE A 343 4.42 20.23 -7.80
C PHE A 343 4.95 19.50 -9.04
N ASP A 344 5.35 20.23 -10.05
CA ASP A 344 6.07 19.71 -11.23
C ASP A 344 7.24 20.64 -11.53
N GLY A 345 8.47 20.11 -11.55
CA GLY A 345 9.67 20.92 -11.76
C GLY A 345 10.96 20.12 -11.64
N THR A 346 12.01 20.79 -11.22
CA THR A 346 13.34 20.22 -11.03
C THR A 346 13.67 20.22 -9.54
N VAL A 347 14.15 19.08 -9.04
CA VAL A 347 14.70 18.93 -7.69
C VAL A 347 16.21 18.87 -7.75
N PHE A 348 16.88 19.50 -6.79
CA PHE A 348 18.33 19.51 -6.69
C PHE A 348 18.74 18.62 -5.51
N PRO A 349 19.52 17.54 -5.77
CA PRO A 349 19.99 16.66 -4.71
C PRO A 349 21.03 17.39 -3.83
N ARG A 350 21.12 17.01 -2.56
CA ARG A 350 22.28 17.39 -1.76
C ARG A 350 23.58 17.00 -2.50
N PRO A 351 24.68 17.74 -2.34
CA PRO A 351 25.98 17.28 -2.84
C PRO A 351 26.31 15.87 -2.34
N ALA A 352 26.98 15.08 -3.17
CA ALA A 352 27.54 13.80 -2.69
C ALA A 352 28.59 14.11 -1.61
N GLU A 353 28.48 13.42 -0.47
CA GLU A 353 29.45 13.61 0.61
C GLU A 353 30.84 13.13 0.16
N THR A 354 31.80 14.03 0.19
CA THR A 354 33.21 13.72 -0.14
C THR A 354 34.03 13.32 1.10
N ALA A 355 33.44 13.45 2.32
CA ALA A 355 34.03 12.99 3.59
C ALA A 355 32.95 12.98 4.70
N PRO A 356 33.08 12.11 5.74
CA PRO A 356 32.15 12.09 6.85
C PRO A 356 32.22 13.41 7.62
N ILE A 357 31.04 14.04 7.83
CA ILE A 357 30.93 15.20 8.71
C ILE A 357 31.30 14.74 10.13
N PRO A 358 32.30 15.38 10.79
CA PRO A 358 32.60 15.03 12.18
C PRO A 358 31.36 15.28 13.04
N ALA A 359 30.98 14.29 13.86
CA ALA A 359 29.87 14.41 14.77
C ALA A 359 29.97 15.71 15.58
N GLN A 360 29.00 16.61 15.47
CA GLN A 360 28.93 17.79 16.31
C GLN A 360 28.79 17.32 17.75
N ARG A 361 29.79 17.62 18.56
CA ARG A 361 29.70 17.35 20.02
C ARG A 361 28.51 18.13 20.57
N PRO A 362 27.66 17.52 21.40
CA PRO A 362 26.61 18.27 22.09
C PRO A 362 27.28 19.42 22.86
N GLY A 363 26.80 20.64 22.63
CA GLY A 363 27.32 21.85 23.22
C GLY A 363 27.43 21.73 24.73
N GLY A 364 28.63 21.99 25.25
CA GLY A 364 28.90 21.98 26.67
C GLY A 364 27.96 22.96 27.39
N THR A 365 27.39 22.49 28.46
CA THR A 365 26.66 23.28 29.44
C THR A 365 27.55 24.45 29.88
N HIS A 366 27.09 25.69 29.63
CA HIS A 366 27.67 26.86 30.25
C HIS A 366 27.47 26.75 31.75
N ASP A 367 28.55 26.38 32.43
CA ASP A 367 28.66 26.50 33.87
C ASP A 367 28.80 27.95 34.22
N SER A 368 27.73 28.61 34.69
CA SER A 368 27.75 29.94 35.26
C SER A 368 28.11 29.83 36.74
N ALA A 369 29.41 29.80 37.04
CA ALA A 369 29.86 30.01 38.39
C ALA A 369 30.17 31.47 38.59
N ALA A 370 29.43 32.06 39.51
CA ALA A 370 29.73 33.10 40.50
C ALA A 370 30.67 34.25 40.16
N ARG A 371 30.18 35.48 40.17
CA ARG A 371 30.44 36.49 41.16
C ARG A 371 29.46 37.64 41.09
#